data_29e86db562f236b74423f81e9cbc4dae
#
_entry.id   29e86db562f236b74423f81e9cbc4dae
#
_cell.length_a   1.000
_cell.length_b   1.000
_cell.length_c   1.000
_cell.angle_alpha   90.00
_cell.angle_beta   90.00
_cell.angle_gamma   90.00
#
_symmetry.space_group_name_H-M   'P 1'
#
loop_
_entity.id
_entity.type
_entity.pdbx_description
1 polymer ?
#
loop_
_entity_poly.entity_id
_entity_poly.type
_entity_poly.pdbx_seq_one_letter_code
_entity_poly.pdbx_strand_id
1 'polypeptide(L)'
;NRTMIKYRTFIFVIASLLVSSFIASSAIAQRGIIPVPIKDTAGNQVGLYKGSYALIIGVSDYTNGWPDLPEVKEDLIAVGDALEQIGFQVYKSLNPQRNELEGTINGFISKHGYEKESRLLIYFAGHGHTIVPKYGGTEMGYIVPSDAPNPNLDEQGFLKVGLSMQNIEVYARNIQSKHALFVFDSCFSGSIFSLSRAIPQIIQEK
;
A
#
# COMPACT_ATOMS: atom_id res chain seq x y z
N ASN A 1 62.92 38.86 9.48
CA ASN A 1 61.51 39.38 9.40
C ASN A 1 60.78 39.11 8.06
N ARG A 2 61.45 38.82 6.97
CA ARG A 2 60.81 38.52 5.67
C ARG A 2 60.32 37.06 5.56
N THR A 3 60.90 36.16 6.31
CA THR A 3 60.54 34.72 6.25
C THR A 3 59.23 34.40 7.01
N MET A 4 58.99 35.11 8.10
CA MET A 4 57.76 34.89 8.91
C MET A 4 56.46 35.37 8.21
N ILE A 5 56.57 36.37 7.33
CA ILE A 5 55.40 36.90 6.59
C ILE A 5 54.94 35.91 5.51
N LYS A 6 55.81 35.15 4.86
CA LYS A 6 55.48 34.16 3.84
C LYS A 6 54.69 32.95 4.38
N TYR A 7 55.02 32.53 5.62
CA TYR A 7 54.31 31.40 6.23
C TYR A 7 52.90 31.76 6.71
N ARG A 8 52.70 33.02 7.17
CA ARG A 8 51.32 33.46 7.56
C ARG A 8 50.38 33.57 6.38
N THR A 9 50.85 34.03 5.23
CA THR A 9 50.04 34.13 4.00
C THR A 9 49.72 32.75 3.43
N PHE A 10 50.65 31.80 3.52
CA PHE A 10 50.47 30.45 3.04
C PHE A 10 49.46 29.65 3.89
N ILE A 11 49.47 29.84 5.22
CA ILE A 11 48.50 29.20 6.15
C ILE A 11 47.10 29.74 5.93
N PHE A 12 46.91 31.03 5.64
CA PHE A 12 45.58 31.60 5.34
C PHE A 12 45.00 31.11 4.02
N VAL A 13 45.82 30.88 3.00
CA VAL A 13 45.37 30.34 1.71
C VAL A 13 44.96 28.87 1.83
N ILE A 14 45.68 28.04 2.61
CA ILE A 14 45.32 26.64 2.84
C ILE A 14 44.07 26.53 3.72
N ALA A 15 43.88 27.38 4.73
CA ALA A 15 42.68 27.41 5.55
C ALA A 15 41.45 27.86 4.75
N SER A 16 41.61 28.78 3.79
CA SER A 16 40.51 29.19 2.89
C SER A 16 40.10 28.10 1.90
N LEU A 17 41.02 27.25 1.44
CA LEU A 17 40.75 26.14 0.54
C LEU A 17 40.08 24.94 1.24
N LEU A 18 40.30 24.76 2.55
CA LEU A 18 39.68 23.67 3.33
C LEU A 18 38.26 23.99 3.80
N VAL A 19 37.86 25.26 3.88
CA VAL A 19 36.51 25.67 4.24
C VAL A 19 35.55 25.59 3.05
N SER A 20 36.05 25.62 1.80
CA SER A 20 35.20 25.53 0.59
C SER A 20 34.73 24.12 0.24
N SER A 21 35.24 23.09 0.93
CA SER A 21 34.93 21.69 0.60
C SER A 21 33.82 21.06 1.45
N PHE A 22 33.15 21.80 2.34
CA PHE A 22 32.12 21.27 3.24
C PHE A 22 30.72 21.86 3.02
N ILE A 23 30.45 22.39 1.82
CA ILE A 23 29.07 22.55 1.39
C ILE A 23 28.73 21.27 0.61
N ALA A 24 28.68 20.15 1.32
CA ALA A 24 27.90 19.01 0.86
C ALA A 24 26.46 19.49 0.84
N SER A 25 25.96 19.87 -0.33
CA SER A 25 24.56 20.03 -0.60
C SER A 25 23.89 18.72 -0.19
N SER A 26 23.27 18.73 0.99
CA SER A 26 22.22 17.75 1.29
C SER A 26 21.16 17.98 0.25
N ALA A 27 21.28 17.33 -0.90
CA ALA A 27 20.18 17.13 -1.80
C ALA A 27 19.15 16.34 -0.97
N ILE A 28 18.30 17.06 -0.26
CA ILE A 28 17.04 16.50 0.20
C ILE A 28 16.39 16.05 -1.09
N ALA A 29 16.46 14.75 -1.35
CA ALA A 29 15.68 14.12 -2.40
C ALA A 29 14.23 14.43 -2.04
N GLN A 30 13.70 15.50 -2.60
CA GLN A 30 12.30 15.81 -2.57
C GLN A 30 11.67 14.65 -3.32
N ARG A 31 11.16 13.67 -2.57
CA ARG A 31 10.33 12.59 -3.10
C ARG A 31 9.05 13.25 -3.62
N GLY A 32 9.19 13.96 -4.73
CA GLY A 32 8.09 14.53 -5.46
C GLY A 32 7.28 13.39 -6.03
N ILE A 33 5.97 13.44 -5.84
CA ILE A 33 5.03 12.58 -6.56
C ILE A 33 5.32 12.77 -8.04
N ILE A 34 5.89 11.75 -8.68
CA ILE A 34 6.17 11.78 -10.11
C ILE A 34 4.85 11.49 -10.83
N PRO A 35 4.27 12.46 -11.55
CA PRO A 35 3.06 12.19 -12.32
C PRO A 35 3.34 11.13 -13.38
N VAL A 36 2.55 10.06 -13.38
CA VAL A 36 2.67 9.01 -14.40
C VAL A 36 1.80 9.38 -15.60
N PRO A 37 2.39 9.58 -16.77
CA PRO A 37 1.61 9.87 -17.97
C PRO A 37 0.79 8.65 -18.40
N ILE A 38 -0.50 8.85 -18.59
CA ILE A 38 -1.37 7.85 -19.21
C ILE A 38 -1.35 8.12 -20.72
N LYS A 39 -1.12 7.06 -21.50
CA LYS A 39 -1.16 7.13 -22.97
C LYS A 39 -2.35 6.32 -23.47
N ASP A 40 -2.99 6.83 -24.52
CA ASP A 40 -3.99 6.08 -25.29
C ASP A 40 -3.32 4.99 -26.17
N THR A 41 -4.12 4.21 -26.88
CA THR A 41 -3.65 3.18 -27.81
C THR A 41 -2.84 3.74 -28.98
N ALA A 42 -2.96 5.03 -29.28
CA ALA A 42 -2.20 5.74 -30.32
C ALA A 42 -0.91 6.38 -29.75
N GLY A 43 -0.65 6.24 -28.44
CA GLY A 43 0.53 6.80 -27.79
C GLY A 43 0.41 8.26 -27.34
N ASN A 44 -0.76 8.90 -27.51
CA ASN A 44 -0.99 10.26 -27.07
C ASN A 44 -1.17 10.30 -25.56
N GLN A 45 -0.65 11.35 -24.92
CA GLN A 45 -0.81 11.55 -23.49
C GLN A 45 -2.25 11.98 -23.19
N VAL A 46 -3.04 11.13 -22.54
CA VAL A 46 -4.47 11.35 -22.21
C VAL A 46 -4.68 11.93 -20.83
N GLY A 47 -3.68 11.87 -19.97
CA GLY A 47 -3.75 12.44 -18.63
C GLY A 47 -2.51 12.08 -17.80
N LEU A 48 -2.38 12.80 -16.70
CA LEU A 48 -1.36 12.55 -15.69
C LEU A 48 -2.08 12.20 -14.38
N TYR A 49 -1.56 11.22 -13.64
CA TYR A 49 -1.96 11.10 -12.25
C TYR A 49 -1.29 12.22 -11.45
N LYS A 50 -2.07 12.96 -10.67
CA LYS A 50 -1.54 13.91 -9.68
C LYS A 50 -0.87 13.20 -8.52
N GLY A 51 -1.31 11.95 -8.21
CA GLY A 51 -0.74 11.15 -7.15
C GLY A 51 -0.89 9.65 -7.41
N SER A 52 0.06 8.88 -6.86
CA SER A 52 0.05 7.43 -6.86
C SER A 52 0.28 6.97 -5.42
N TYR A 53 -0.70 6.32 -4.84
CA TYR A 53 -0.68 5.95 -3.42
C TYR A 53 -0.94 4.46 -3.28
N ALA A 54 -0.12 3.80 -2.45
CA ALA A 54 -0.29 2.38 -2.16
C ALA A 54 -0.40 2.17 -0.65
N LEU A 55 -1.38 1.38 -0.23
CA LEU A 55 -1.46 0.81 1.11
C LEU A 55 -1.13 -0.66 1.00
N ILE A 56 -0.09 -1.11 1.69
CA ILE A 56 0.28 -2.51 1.77
C ILE A 56 0.12 -3.01 3.20
N ILE A 57 -0.66 -4.07 3.34
CA ILE A 57 -1.06 -4.65 4.62
C ILE A 57 -0.60 -6.10 4.64
N GLY A 58 0.09 -6.52 5.69
CA GLY A 58 0.49 -7.90 5.88
C GLY A 58 0.14 -8.41 7.25
N VAL A 59 -0.27 -9.66 7.32
CA VAL A 59 -0.47 -10.36 8.59
C VAL A 59 0.39 -11.60 8.59
N SER A 60 1.49 -11.55 9.35
CA SER A 60 2.47 -12.62 9.49
C SER A 60 2.33 -13.39 10.79
N ASP A 61 1.89 -12.70 11.86
CA ASP A 61 1.82 -13.26 13.22
C ASP A 61 0.35 -13.26 13.67
N TYR A 62 -0.14 -14.43 14.04
CA TYR A 62 -1.53 -14.66 14.44
C TYR A 62 -1.62 -15.14 15.90
N THR A 63 -2.59 -14.63 16.66
CA THR A 63 -2.68 -14.89 18.10
C THR A 63 -3.67 -15.99 18.48
N ASN A 64 -4.61 -16.36 17.59
CA ASN A 64 -5.80 -17.15 17.94
C ASN A 64 -5.96 -18.41 17.06
N GLY A 65 -4.90 -19.22 16.94
CA GLY A 65 -4.97 -20.57 16.35
C GLY A 65 -4.83 -20.64 14.83
N TRP A 66 -4.49 -19.56 14.16
CA TRP A 66 -3.99 -19.58 12.79
C TRP A 66 -2.48 -19.83 12.80
N PRO A 67 -1.92 -20.55 11.81
CA PRO A 67 -0.48 -20.64 11.63
C PRO A 67 0.11 -19.28 11.24
N ASP A 68 1.32 -18.99 11.74
CA ASP A 68 2.05 -17.81 11.31
C ASP A 68 2.53 -17.90 9.85
N LEU A 69 2.71 -16.76 9.21
CA LEU A 69 3.18 -16.61 7.83
C LEU A 69 4.41 -15.66 7.80
N PRO A 70 5.59 -16.15 8.25
CA PRO A 70 6.76 -15.30 8.41
C PRO A 70 7.22 -14.64 7.10
N GLU A 71 6.95 -15.28 5.95
CA GLU A 71 7.31 -14.79 4.60
C GLU A 71 6.60 -13.47 4.24
N VAL A 72 5.42 -13.22 4.81
CA VAL A 72 4.65 -11.98 4.56
C VAL A 72 5.44 -10.73 4.91
N LYS A 73 6.36 -10.79 5.88
CA LYS A 73 7.21 -9.64 6.24
C LYS A 73 8.15 -9.25 5.09
N GLU A 74 8.72 -10.25 4.42
CA GLU A 74 9.60 -10.05 3.27
C GLU A 74 8.82 -9.58 2.05
N ASP A 75 7.63 -10.12 1.84
CA ASP A 75 6.73 -9.72 0.76
C ASP A 75 6.33 -8.25 0.88
N LEU A 76 6.02 -7.77 2.08
CA LEU A 76 5.68 -6.35 2.30
C LEU A 76 6.85 -5.42 1.95
N ILE A 77 8.08 -5.86 2.22
CA ILE A 77 9.27 -5.09 1.86
C ILE A 77 9.42 -5.08 0.34
N ALA A 78 9.41 -6.25 -0.29
CA ALA A 78 9.63 -6.40 -1.73
C ALA A 78 8.56 -5.66 -2.56
N VAL A 79 7.28 -5.84 -2.21
CA VAL A 79 6.16 -5.16 -2.89
C VAL A 79 6.24 -3.66 -2.66
N GLY A 80 6.55 -3.22 -1.43
CA GLY A 80 6.70 -1.81 -1.10
C GLY A 80 7.80 -1.14 -1.92
N ASP A 81 8.97 -1.74 -1.96
CA ASP A 81 10.13 -1.22 -2.70
C ASP A 81 9.85 -1.17 -4.21
N ALA A 82 9.20 -2.20 -4.76
CA ALA A 82 8.81 -2.22 -6.17
C ALA A 82 7.81 -1.10 -6.50
N LEU A 83 6.84 -0.85 -5.64
CA LEU A 83 5.86 0.22 -5.81
C LEU A 83 6.49 1.61 -5.68
N GLU A 84 7.43 1.80 -4.73
CA GLU A 84 8.18 3.06 -4.60
C GLU A 84 9.02 3.35 -5.85
N GLN A 85 9.66 2.33 -6.44
CA GLN A 85 10.45 2.48 -7.67
C GLN A 85 9.62 2.96 -8.87
N ILE A 86 8.35 2.59 -8.93
CA ILE A 86 7.42 3.04 -9.99
C ILE A 86 6.58 4.26 -9.60
N GLY A 87 7.01 4.96 -8.55
CA GLY A 87 6.49 6.29 -8.18
C GLY A 87 5.26 6.28 -7.28
N PHE A 88 4.96 5.19 -6.55
CA PHE A 88 3.95 5.21 -5.51
C PHE A 88 4.51 5.78 -4.19
N GLN A 89 3.69 6.53 -3.50
CA GLN A 89 3.88 6.78 -2.07
C GLN A 89 3.27 5.61 -1.30
N VAL A 90 4.13 4.85 -0.60
CA VAL A 90 3.73 3.59 0.06
C VAL A 90 3.48 3.80 1.55
N TYR A 91 2.37 3.27 2.02
CA TYR A 91 1.97 3.16 3.42
C TYR A 91 1.96 1.68 3.80
N LYS A 92 2.62 1.32 4.91
CA LYS A 92 2.77 -0.07 5.36
C LYS A 92 2.03 -0.28 6.68
N SER A 93 1.32 -1.41 6.80
CA SER A 93 0.71 -1.88 8.05
C SER A 93 1.02 -3.35 8.23
N LEU A 94 1.65 -3.71 9.34
CA LEU A 94 2.04 -5.08 9.67
C LEU A 94 1.27 -5.56 10.88
N ASN A 95 0.67 -6.76 10.79
CA ASN A 95 -0.08 -7.44 11.84
C ASN A 95 -1.23 -6.62 12.46
N PRO A 96 -2.03 -5.87 11.66
CA PRO A 96 -3.13 -5.12 12.23
C PRO A 96 -4.18 -6.06 12.82
N GLN A 97 -4.68 -5.71 13.99
CA GLN A 97 -5.92 -6.24 14.55
C GLN A 97 -7.12 -5.71 13.76
N ARG A 98 -8.32 -6.28 13.97
CA ARG A 98 -9.53 -5.90 13.23
C ARG A 98 -9.78 -4.40 13.18
N ASN A 99 -9.78 -3.73 14.33
CA ASN A 99 -10.08 -2.31 14.40
C ASN A 99 -8.99 -1.45 13.74
N GLU A 100 -7.74 -1.85 13.87
CA GLU A 100 -6.60 -1.20 13.23
C GLU A 100 -6.65 -1.37 11.71
N LEU A 101 -7.00 -2.56 11.23
CA LEU A 101 -7.15 -2.86 9.81
C LEU A 101 -8.21 -1.96 9.18
N GLU A 102 -9.40 -1.89 9.78
CA GLU A 102 -10.47 -0.99 9.33
C GLU A 102 -10.07 0.49 9.39
N GLY A 103 -9.48 0.92 10.48
CA GLY A 103 -8.99 2.28 10.66
C GLY A 103 -7.93 2.67 9.62
N THR A 104 -7.03 1.75 9.31
CA THR A 104 -5.96 1.93 8.32
C THR A 104 -6.52 2.08 6.91
N ILE A 105 -7.44 1.19 6.50
CA ILE A 105 -8.08 1.25 5.18
C ILE A 105 -8.92 2.54 5.05
N ASN A 106 -9.77 2.82 6.03
CA ASN A 106 -10.61 4.02 6.02
C ASN A 106 -9.78 5.31 6.04
N GLY A 107 -8.72 5.36 6.85
CA GLY A 107 -7.80 6.50 6.91
C GLY A 107 -7.07 6.74 5.59
N PHE A 108 -6.62 5.66 4.93
CA PHE A 108 -5.98 5.74 3.62
C PHE A 108 -6.96 6.25 2.55
N ILE A 109 -8.18 5.71 2.50
CA ILE A 109 -9.22 6.14 1.56
C ILE A 109 -9.63 7.59 1.84
N SER A 110 -9.83 7.98 3.09
CA SER A 110 -10.18 9.35 3.48
C SER A 110 -9.11 10.35 3.04
N LYS A 111 -7.85 9.96 3.07
CA LYS A 111 -6.72 10.83 2.73
C LYS A 111 -6.48 10.94 1.23
N HIS A 112 -6.65 9.83 0.50
CA HIS A 112 -6.20 9.73 -0.90
C HIS A 112 -7.30 9.32 -1.87
N GLY A 113 -8.41 8.77 -1.39
CA GLY A 113 -9.46 8.17 -2.22
C GLY A 113 -10.36 9.16 -2.93
N TYR A 114 -10.37 10.43 -2.52
CA TYR A 114 -11.26 11.45 -3.11
C TYR A 114 -10.62 12.30 -4.20
N GLU A 115 -9.30 12.18 -4.41
CA GLU A 115 -8.62 12.89 -5.50
C GLU A 115 -8.82 12.14 -6.82
N LYS A 116 -9.66 12.72 -7.71
CA LYS A 116 -10.07 12.07 -8.96
C LYS A 116 -8.90 11.70 -9.88
N GLU A 117 -7.85 12.51 -9.91
CA GLU A 117 -6.69 12.28 -10.77
C GLU A 117 -5.58 11.49 -10.08
N SER A 118 -5.91 10.76 -9.03
CA SER A 118 -5.01 9.81 -8.38
C SER A 118 -5.24 8.38 -8.84
N ARG A 119 -4.25 7.53 -8.59
CA ARG A 119 -4.38 6.08 -8.62
C ARG A 119 -4.04 5.50 -7.27
N LEU A 120 -4.83 4.52 -6.84
CA LEU A 120 -4.65 3.83 -5.57
C LEU A 120 -4.37 2.35 -5.80
N LEU A 121 -3.53 1.78 -4.94
CA LEU A 121 -3.35 0.35 -4.82
C LEU A 121 -3.48 -0.03 -3.35
N ILE A 122 -4.32 -1.04 -3.06
CA ILE A 122 -4.44 -1.64 -1.74
C ILE A 122 -4.07 -3.11 -1.88
N TYR A 123 -2.97 -3.51 -1.26
CA TYR A 123 -2.45 -4.87 -1.25
C TYR A 123 -2.61 -5.47 0.14
N PHE A 124 -3.07 -6.70 0.21
CA PHE A 124 -3.16 -7.49 1.43
C PHE A 124 -2.47 -8.83 1.22
N ALA A 125 -1.56 -9.19 2.14
CA ALA A 125 -0.95 -10.51 2.25
C ALA A 125 -1.24 -11.12 3.63
N GLY A 126 -1.73 -12.36 3.64
CA GLY A 126 -2.10 -13.04 4.87
C GLY A 126 -3.12 -14.14 4.65
N HIS A 127 -3.68 -14.70 5.71
CA HIS A 127 -4.74 -15.71 5.58
C HIS A 127 -6.02 -15.11 5.00
N GLY A 128 -6.64 -15.87 4.11
CA GLY A 128 -8.01 -15.73 3.68
C GLY A 128 -8.84 -16.94 4.11
N HIS A 129 -10.13 -16.74 4.35
CA HIS A 129 -11.05 -17.81 4.69
C HIS A 129 -12.40 -17.61 4.02
N THR A 130 -13.05 -18.70 3.65
CA THR A 130 -14.40 -18.68 3.08
C THR A 130 -15.35 -19.40 4.00
N ILE A 131 -16.42 -18.72 4.41
CA ILE A 131 -17.55 -19.33 5.13
C ILE A 131 -18.60 -19.76 4.12
N VAL A 132 -18.94 -21.02 4.16
CA VAL A 132 -20.02 -21.64 3.38
C VAL A 132 -21.23 -21.83 4.29
N PRO A 133 -22.37 -21.14 4.06
CA PRO A 133 -23.53 -21.27 4.90
C PRO A 133 -24.10 -22.71 4.89
N LYS A 134 -24.38 -23.28 6.08
CA LYS A 134 -24.85 -24.67 6.24
C LYS A 134 -26.23 -24.94 5.67
N TYR A 135 -27.09 -23.91 5.58
CA TYR A 135 -28.50 -24.03 5.19
C TYR A 135 -28.85 -23.28 3.91
N GLY A 136 -27.88 -23.12 3.03
CA GLY A 136 -28.03 -22.35 1.79
C GLY A 136 -27.70 -20.89 2.01
N GLY A 137 -27.31 -20.21 0.92
CA GLY A 137 -26.85 -18.82 0.91
C GLY A 137 -25.61 -18.68 0.05
N THR A 138 -25.10 -17.47 -0.03
CA THR A 138 -23.89 -17.15 -0.79
C THR A 138 -22.65 -17.32 0.08
N GLU A 139 -21.65 -18.00 -0.44
CA GLU A 139 -20.35 -18.09 0.19
C GLU A 139 -19.78 -16.68 0.42
N MET A 140 -19.09 -16.50 1.56
CA MET A 140 -18.49 -15.23 1.93
C MET A 140 -17.01 -15.41 2.23
N GLY A 141 -16.16 -14.68 1.48
CA GLY A 141 -14.72 -14.57 1.75
C GLY A 141 -14.42 -13.53 2.82
N TYR A 142 -13.37 -13.80 3.57
CA TYR A 142 -12.86 -12.93 4.63
C TYR A 142 -11.35 -12.85 4.53
N ILE A 143 -10.78 -11.66 4.67
CA ILE A 143 -9.39 -11.50 5.05
C ILE A 143 -9.28 -11.61 6.57
N VAL A 144 -8.17 -12.17 7.05
CA VAL A 144 -8.00 -12.56 8.46
C VAL A 144 -7.07 -11.58 9.16
N PRO A 145 -7.58 -10.72 10.06
CA PRO A 145 -6.75 -9.86 10.92
C PRO A 145 -5.95 -10.71 11.93
N SER A 146 -4.91 -10.12 12.54
CA SER A 146 -4.00 -10.84 13.45
C SER A 146 -4.67 -11.39 14.72
N ASP A 147 -5.79 -10.79 15.14
CA ASP A 147 -6.58 -11.14 16.31
C ASP A 147 -7.78 -12.04 16.02
N ALA A 148 -8.01 -12.40 14.76
CA ALA A 148 -9.16 -13.24 14.40
C ALA A 148 -8.97 -14.68 14.91
N PRO A 149 -9.95 -15.27 15.61
CA PRO A 149 -9.89 -16.67 15.99
C PRO A 149 -9.98 -17.58 14.77
N ASN A 150 -9.37 -18.78 14.87
CA ASN A 150 -9.53 -19.79 13.83
C ASN A 150 -11.00 -20.30 13.84
N PRO A 151 -11.72 -20.27 12.73
CA PRO A 151 -13.13 -20.65 12.68
C PRO A 151 -13.42 -22.12 13.00
N ASN A 152 -12.41 -23.00 12.87
CA ASN A 152 -12.53 -24.39 13.35
C ASN A 152 -12.59 -24.50 14.88
N LEU A 153 -12.11 -23.46 15.60
CA LEU A 153 -12.13 -23.39 17.06
C LEU A 153 -13.28 -22.52 17.56
N ASP A 154 -13.50 -21.37 16.89
CA ASP A 154 -14.56 -20.42 17.24
C ASP A 154 -15.07 -19.70 15.99
N GLU A 155 -16.04 -20.31 15.29
CA GLU A 155 -16.66 -19.72 14.09
C GLU A 155 -17.39 -18.39 14.40
N GLN A 156 -18.07 -18.30 15.53
CA GLN A 156 -18.81 -17.10 15.91
C GLN A 156 -17.87 -15.93 16.24
N GLY A 157 -16.78 -16.19 16.91
CA GLY A 157 -15.74 -15.21 17.15
C GLY A 157 -15.09 -14.76 15.84
N PHE A 158 -14.80 -15.70 14.94
CA PHE A 158 -14.27 -15.37 13.62
C PHE A 158 -15.20 -14.46 12.82
N LEU A 159 -16.49 -14.73 12.77
CA LEU A 159 -17.47 -13.89 12.06
C LEU A 159 -17.57 -12.47 12.59
N LYS A 160 -17.20 -12.23 13.86
CA LYS A 160 -17.15 -10.88 14.44
C LYS A 160 -15.86 -10.13 14.07
N VAL A 161 -14.75 -10.86 13.90
CA VAL A 161 -13.42 -10.29 13.75
C VAL A 161 -12.90 -10.35 12.30
N GLY A 162 -13.24 -11.38 11.53
CA GLY A 162 -12.88 -11.48 10.12
C GLY A 162 -13.43 -10.32 9.28
N LEU A 163 -12.64 -9.75 8.40
CA LEU A 163 -13.08 -8.65 7.52
C LEU A 163 -13.63 -9.22 6.21
N SER A 164 -14.94 -9.14 6.01
CA SER A 164 -15.61 -9.74 4.85
C SER A 164 -15.30 -9.01 3.55
N MET A 165 -15.37 -9.73 2.43
CA MET A 165 -15.21 -9.14 1.09
C MET A 165 -16.35 -8.16 0.75
N GLN A 166 -17.50 -8.23 1.43
CA GLN A 166 -18.53 -7.19 1.32
C GLN A 166 -18.06 -5.86 1.92
N ASN A 167 -17.34 -5.87 3.04
CA ASN A 167 -16.74 -4.66 3.59
C ASN A 167 -15.71 -4.06 2.61
N ILE A 168 -14.91 -4.90 1.97
CA ILE A 168 -13.96 -4.47 0.94
C ILE A 168 -14.69 -3.82 -0.24
N GLU A 169 -15.82 -4.39 -0.67
CA GLU A 169 -16.66 -3.78 -1.72
C GLU A 169 -17.18 -2.41 -1.30
N VAL A 170 -17.63 -2.25 -0.05
CA VAL A 170 -18.06 -0.95 0.48
C VAL A 170 -16.90 0.06 0.46
N TYR A 171 -15.71 -0.35 0.85
CA TYR A 171 -14.53 0.51 0.77
C TYR A 171 -14.20 0.92 -0.66
N ALA A 172 -14.26 -0.03 -1.60
CA ALA A 172 -14.02 0.24 -3.02
C ALA A 172 -15.02 1.26 -3.59
N ARG A 173 -16.30 1.15 -3.20
CA ARG A 173 -17.36 2.10 -3.62
C ARG A 173 -17.18 3.52 -3.08
N ASN A 174 -16.48 3.68 -1.97
CA ASN A 174 -16.19 5.00 -1.40
C ASN A 174 -15.04 5.72 -2.10
N ILE A 175 -14.26 5.03 -2.92
CA ILE A 175 -13.15 5.62 -3.65
C ILE A 175 -13.67 6.37 -4.89
N GLN A 176 -13.27 7.63 -5.04
CA GLN A 176 -13.58 8.49 -6.17
C GLN A 176 -12.41 8.68 -7.12
N SER A 177 -11.25 8.15 -6.76
CA SER A 177 -10.06 8.17 -7.62
C SER A 177 -10.31 7.41 -8.92
N LYS A 178 -9.74 7.90 -10.01
CA LYS A 178 -9.95 7.38 -11.37
C LYS A 178 -9.60 5.90 -11.50
N HIS A 179 -8.58 5.44 -10.77
CA HIS A 179 -8.19 4.04 -10.74
C HIS A 179 -7.89 3.61 -9.31
N ALA A 180 -8.51 2.50 -8.90
CA ALA A 180 -8.22 1.83 -7.65
C ALA A 180 -8.07 0.32 -7.93
N LEU A 181 -7.00 -0.28 -7.41
CA LEU A 181 -6.71 -1.69 -7.53
C LEU A 181 -6.62 -2.30 -6.13
N PHE A 182 -7.37 -3.37 -5.91
CA PHE A 182 -7.24 -4.22 -4.73
C PHE A 182 -6.57 -5.53 -5.14
N VAL A 183 -5.51 -5.90 -4.44
CA VAL A 183 -4.75 -7.13 -4.66
C VAL A 183 -4.75 -7.93 -3.36
N PHE A 184 -5.15 -9.18 -3.44
CA PHE A 184 -5.17 -10.09 -2.30
C PHE A 184 -4.25 -11.27 -2.58
N ASP A 185 -3.16 -11.34 -1.83
CA ASP A 185 -2.28 -12.50 -1.74
C ASP A 185 -2.73 -13.37 -0.56
N SER A 186 -3.79 -14.12 -0.81
CA SER A 186 -4.51 -14.91 0.21
C SER A 186 -5.25 -16.08 -0.43
N CYS A 187 -5.31 -17.18 0.28
CA CYS A 187 -6.04 -18.36 -0.18
C CYS A 187 -7.56 -18.21 0.10
N PHE A 188 -8.33 -17.94 -0.94
CA PHE A 188 -9.80 -17.97 -0.87
C PHE A 188 -10.32 -19.16 -1.68
N SER A 189 -11.19 -19.97 -1.10
CA SER A 189 -11.92 -21.00 -1.84
C SER A 189 -13.17 -20.39 -2.48
N GLY A 190 -13.04 -19.86 -3.71
CA GLY A 190 -14.18 -19.62 -4.60
C GLY A 190 -14.90 -18.28 -4.54
N SER A 191 -15.00 -17.58 -3.42
CA SER A 191 -15.93 -16.45 -3.24
C SER A 191 -15.45 -15.07 -3.73
N ILE A 192 -14.17 -14.89 -4.08
CA ILE A 192 -13.67 -13.62 -4.66
C ILE A 192 -14.35 -13.31 -6.00
N PHE A 193 -14.72 -14.34 -6.75
CA PHE A 193 -15.31 -14.17 -8.08
C PHE A 193 -16.78 -13.71 -8.08
N SER A 194 -17.47 -13.74 -6.96
CA SER A 194 -18.79 -13.11 -6.87
C SER A 194 -18.76 -11.59 -6.90
N LEU A 195 -17.62 -10.97 -6.56
CA LEU A 195 -17.39 -9.53 -6.73
C LEU A 195 -17.28 -9.11 -8.20
N SER A 196 -16.85 -10.02 -9.09
CA SER A 196 -16.69 -9.70 -10.52
C SER A 196 -18.00 -9.41 -11.25
N ARG A 197 -19.15 -9.74 -10.65
CA ARG A 197 -20.47 -9.38 -11.19
C ARG A 197 -20.93 -7.96 -10.84
N ALA A 198 -20.26 -7.29 -9.90
CA ALA A 198 -20.60 -5.95 -9.46
C ALA A 198 -19.75 -4.85 -10.13
N ILE A 199 -18.71 -5.21 -10.90
CA ILE A 199 -17.99 -4.25 -11.73
C ILE A 199 -18.90 -3.93 -12.92
N PRO A 200 -19.36 -2.68 -13.08
CA PRO A 200 -20.12 -2.29 -14.27
C PRO A 200 -19.29 -2.65 -15.51
N GLN A 201 -19.87 -3.45 -16.41
CA GLN A 201 -19.28 -3.64 -17.73
C GLN A 201 -19.07 -2.25 -18.32
N ILE A 202 -17.83 -1.90 -18.62
CA ILE A 202 -17.53 -0.71 -19.42
C ILE A 202 -18.29 -0.90 -20.70
N ILE A 203 -19.32 -0.06 -20.88
CA ILE A 203 -20.11 -0.01 -22.12
C ILE A 203 -19.11 0.28 -23.23
N GLN A 204 -18.88 -0.71 -24.08
CA GLN A 204 -18.23 -0.48 -25.36
C GLN A 204 -19.22 0.35 -26.19
N GLU A 205 -19.06 1.66 -26.20
CA GLU A 205 -19.69 2.47 -27.22
C GLU A 205 -19.07 2.09 -28.58
N LYS A 206 -19.98 1.77 -29.52
CA LYS A 206 -19.67 1.49 -30.91
C LYS A 206 -19.16 2.73 -31.63
#